data_253333ceb51862eb7f10fd2833c583f3
#
_entry.id   253333ceb51862eb7f10fd2833c583f3
#
_cell.length_a   1.000
_cell.length_b   1.000
_cell.length_c   1.000
_cell.angle_alpha   90.00
_cell.angle_beta   90.00
_cell.angle_gamma   90.00
#
_symmetry.space_group_name_H-M   'P 1'
#
loop_
_entity.id
_entity.type
_entity.pdbx_description
1 polymer ?
#
loop_
_entity_poly.entity_id
_entity_poly.type
_entity_poly.pdbx_seq_one_letter_code
_entity_poly.pdbx_strand_id
1 'polypeptide(L)'
;MKKSIFLLILLSFTTIYSQKNTSFWTPSDTLHKPRRNALIISETAMASGSLLALDKLWYSEYPRSRFQLTNDNKQWKQMDKMGHLMTSYYVGKVGIELLNWSGVSKKNQLIYGATAGFTFLTAVEILDGFSEEWGFSLGDIAANAAGTGLLVGQELLWKEQRIIVKYSFHQTKYSKIRPELLGENFMEQSIKDYNGQTYWLSANIWSFSKESNFPKWINIALGYGAEGMLGISNSLNNIVSPKPFRQFYISLDVDLSKIKTQSKILQSVFSVINFIKIPAPTLEFRSKGGLKFHYLYF
;
A
#
# COMPACT_ATOMS: atom_id res chain seq x y z
N MET A 1 -45.30 -8.02 31.09
CA MET A 1 -44.43 -8.43 29.96
C MET A 1 -43.30 -7.43 29.63
N LYS A 2 -43.54 -6.10 29.54
CA LYS A 2 -42.48 -5.13 29.21
C LYS A 2 -41.30 -5.05 30.23
N LYS A 3 -41.59 -5.24 31.53
CA LYS A 3 -40.55 -5.22 32.61
C LYS A 3 -39.63 -6.45 32.60
N SER A 4 -40.16 -7.63 32.19
CA SER A 4 -39.40 -8.87 32.13
C SER A 4 -38.43 -8.90 30.94
N ILE A 5 -38.80 -8.25 29.82
CA ILE A 5 -37.93 -8.12 28.65
C ILE A 5 -36.73 -7.18 28.94
N PHE A 6 -37.01 -6.09 29.69
CA PHE A 6 -35.93 -5.17 30.10
C PHE A 6 -34.94 -5.81 31.06
N LEU A 7 -35.38 -6.66 31.97
CA LEU A 7 -34.51 -7.41 32.87
C LEU A 7 -33.69 -8.48 32.15
N LEU A 8 -34.24 -9.13 31.12
CA LEU A 8 -33.50 -10.09 30.26
C LEU A 8 -32.43 -9.39 29.41
N ILE A 9 -32.68 -8.19 28.90
CA ILE A 9 -31.70 -7.38 28.19
C ILE A 9 -30.61 -6.92 29.15
N LEU A 10 -30.93 -6.50 30.39
CA LEU A 10 -29.91 -6.11 31.38
C LEU A 10 -29.04 -7.30 31.83
N LEU A 11 -29.63 -8.50 31.97
CA LEU A 11 -28.90 -9.72 32.30
C LEU A 11 -27.99 -10.20 31.15
N SER A 12 -28.35 -9.96 29.91
CA SER A 12 -27.49 -10.25 28.75
C SER A 12 -26.27 -9.34 28.67
N PHE A 13 -26.34 -8.11 29.19
CA PHE A 13 -25.17 -7.22 29.29
C PHE A 13 -24.19 -7.61 30.41
N THR A 14 -24.64 -8.28 31.47
CA THR A 14 -23.75 -8.68 32.59
C THR A 14 -22.93 -9.93 32.30
N THR A 15 -23.33 -10.78 31.35
CA THR A 15 -22.55 -11.96 30.96
C THR A 15 -21.41 -11.68 30.02
N ILE A 16 -21.33 -10.45 29.44
CA ILE A 16 -20.25 -10.03 28.54
C ILE A 16 -18.96 -9.65 29.32
N TYR A 17 -19.03 -9.44 30.63
CA TYR A 17 -17.90 -8.94 31.43
C TYR A 17 -16.96 -9.99 32.02
N SER A 18 -17.12 -11.28 31.71
CA SER A 18 -16.23 -12.34 32.22
C SER A 18 -15.10 -12.75 31.25
N GLN A 19 -14.82 -11.96 30.21
CA GLN A 19 -13.62 -12.19 29.39
C GLN A 19 -12.46 -11.39 29.98
N LYS A 20 -11.32 -12.08 30.22
CA LYS A 20 -10.03 -11.44 30.55
C LYS A 20 -9.93 -10.11 29.77
N ASN A 21 -9.81 -8.99 30.50
CA ASN A 21 -9.66 -7.65 29.93
C ASN A 21 -8.43 -7.57 29.03
N THR A 22 -8.51 -8.07 27.81
CA THR A 22 -7.52 -7.79 26.78
C THR A 22 -7.70 -6.34 26.35
N SER A 23 -6.75 -5.50 26.73
CA SER A 23 -6.74 -4.11 26.27
C SER A 23 -6.91 -4.07 24.75
N PHE A 24 -7.78 -3.19 24.26
CA PHE A 24 -8.00 -2.98 22.81
C PHE A 24 -6.67 -2.75 22.07
N TRP A 25 -5.73 -2.06 22.70
CA TRP A 25 -4.45 -1.67 22.11
C TRP A 25 -3.36 -2.74 22.13
N THR A 26 -3.66 -3.94 22.65
CA THR A 26 -2.68 -5.03 22.70
C THR A 26 -3.18 -6.25 21.94
N PRO A 27 -2.30 -6.93 21.19
CA PRO A 27 -2.64 -8.23 20.60
C PRO A 27 -3.10 -9.21 21.66
N SER A 28 -3.97 -10.12 21.28
CA SER A 28 -4.42 -11.21 22.15
C SER A 28 -3.42 -12.37 22.08
N ASP A 29 -3.03 -12.92 23.23
CA ASP A 29 -2.11 -14.08 23.32
C ASP A 29 -2.74 -15.36 22.74
N THR A 30 -4.07 -15.43 22.72
CA THR A 30 -4.84 -16.56 22.21
C THR A 30 -5.93 -16.06 21.28
N LEU A 31 -6.49 -16.95 20.45
CA LEU A 31 -7.53 -16.60 19.50
C LEU A 31 -8.74 -15.95 20.18
N HIS A 32 -8.95 -14.67 19.91
CA HIS A 32 -10.09 -13.89 20.34
C HIS A 32 -11.17 -13.87 19.23
N LYS A 33 -12.06 -14.89 19.27
CA LYS A 33 -13.09 -15.09 18.23
C LYS A 33 -13.91 -13.83 17.89
N PRO A 34 -14.40 -13.01 18.85
CA PRO A 34 -15.13 -11.80 18.53
C PRO A 34 -14.33 -10.80 17.70
N ARG A 35 -13.04 -10.55 18.06
CA ARG A 35 -12.16 -9.66 17.26
C ARG A 35 -11.98 -10.20 15.85
N ARG A 36 -11.61 -11.48 15.72
CA ARG A 36 -11.43 -12.12 14.41
C ARG A 36 -12.68 -12.02 13.55
N ASN A 37 -13.86 -12.32 14.10
CA ASN A 37 -15.11 -12.28 13.34
C ASN A 37 -15.45 -10.84 12.91
N ALA A 38 -15.28 -9.86 13.80
CA ALA A 38 -15.46 -8.45 13.48
C ALA A 38 -14.51 -8.01 12.34
N LEU A 39 -13.24 -8.44 12.37
CA LEU A 39 -12.27 -8.17 11.31
C LEU A 39 -12.72 -8.76 9.98
N ILE A 40 -13.05 -10.05 9.94
CA ILE A 40 -13.49 -10.70 8.69
C ILE A 40 -14.70 -9.98 8.09
N ILE A 41 -15.71 -9.64 8.94
CA ILE A 41 -16.90 -8.92 8.48
C ILE A 41 -16.52 -7.53 7.94
N SER A 42 -15.71 -6.77 8.67
CA SER A 42 -15.33 -5.42 8.27
C SER A 42 -14.45 -5.40 7.02
N GLU A 43 -13.45 -6.29 6.93
CA GLU A 43 -12.59 -6.41 5.74
C GLU A 43 -13.39 -6.84 4.50
N THR A 44 -14.30 -7.81 4.65
CA THR A 44 -15.17 -8.24 3.56
C THR A 44 -16.11 -7.10 3.12
N ALA A 45 -16.72 -6.39 4.07
CA ALA A 45 -17.58 -5.26 3.77
C ALA A 45 -16.82 -4.11 3.09
N MET A 46 -15.60 -3.79 3.56
CA MET A 46 -14.75 -2.77 2.95
C MET A 46 -14.31 -3.18 1.55
N ALA A 47 -13.83 -4.40 1.35
CA ALA A 47 -13.42 -4.90 0.04
C ALA A 47 -14.59 -4.90 -0.96
N SER A 48 -15.75 -5.44 -0.55
CA SER A 48 -16.94 -5.45 -1.39
C SER A 48 -17.43 -4.02 -1.70
N GLY A 49 -17.46 -3.14 -0.70
CA GLY A 49 -17.81 -1.74 -0.87
C GLY A 49 -16.86 -1.00 -1.81
N SER A 50 -15.55 -1.26 -1.71
CA SER A 50 -14.55 -0.69 -2.60
C SER A 50 -14.71 -1.18 -4.04
N LEU A 51 -14.97 -2.48 -4.27
CA LEU A 51 -15.22 -3.01 -5.61
C LEU A 51 -16.51 -2.43 -6.21
N LEU A 52 -17.57 -2.29 -5.43
CA LEU A 52 -18.81 -1.65 -5.87
C LEU A 52 -18.63 -0.16 -6.16
N ALA A 53 -17.83 0.54 -5.35
CA ALA A 53 -17.49 1.93 -5.59
C ALA A 53 -16.67 2.11 -6.85
N LEU A 54 -15.66 1.27 -7.08
CA LEU A 54 -14.88 1.23 -8.32
C LEU A 54 -15.81 0.96 -9.52
N ASP A 55 -16.71 -0.01 -9.42
CA ASP A 55 -17.67 -0.31 -10.50
C ASP A 55 -18.52 0.91 -10.86
N LYS A 56 -19.05 1.62 -9.86
CA LYS A 56 -19.90 2.79 -10.09
C LYS A 56 -19.17 4.07 -10.47
N LEU A 57 -18.01 4.33 -9.88
CA LEU A 57 -17.30 5.61 -10.01
C LEU A 57 -16.26 5.59 -11.14
N TRP A 58 -15.79 4.42 -11.53
CA TRP A 58 -14.69 4.26 -12.49
C TRP A 58 -15.15 3.54 -13.75
N TYR A 59 -15.78 2.37 -13.61
CA TYR A 59 -16.14 1.55 -14.77
C TYR A 59 -17.46 1.96 -15.43
N SER A 60 -18.36 2.66 -14.73
CA SER A 60 -19.65 3.07 -15.31
C SER A 60 -19.53 4.09 -16.45
N GLU A 61 -18.41 4.81 -16.53
CA GLU A 61 -18.15 5.80 -17.59
C GLU A 61 -17.64 5.15 -18.88
N TYR A 62 -17.29 3.87 -18.85
CA TYR A 62 -16.72 3.15 -20.00
C TYR A 62 -17.59 1.96 -20.38
N PRO A 63 -17.71 1.65 -21.69
CA PRO A 63 -18.46 0.48 -22.15
C PRO A 63 -17.84 -0.82 -21.57
N ARG A 64 -18.70 -1.78 -21.27
CA ARG A 64 -18.25 -3.12 -20.90
C ARG A 64 -17.97 -3.94 -22.15
N SER A 65 -16.91 -4.73 -22.08
CA SER A 65 -16.49 -5.64 -23.14
C SER A 65 -16.60 -7.10 -22.72
N ARG A 66 -16.36 -8.01 -23.67
CA ARG A 66 -16.01 -9.39 -23.32
C ARG A 66 -14.65 -9.37 -22.63
N PHE A 67 -14.42 -10.36 -21.73
CA PHE A 67 -13.15 -10.47 -21.03
C PHE A 67 -11.97 -10.44 -22.00
N GLN A 68 -11.05 -9.52 -21.79
CA GLN A 68 -9.87 -9.33 -22.62
C GLN A 68 -8.60 -9.25 -21.78
N LEU A 69 -7.52 -9.80 -22.33
CA LEU A 69 -6.18 -9.66 -21.79
C LEU A 69 -5.52 -8.44 -22.43
N THR A 70 -4.77 -7.69 -21.63
CA THR A 70 -3.97 -6.58 -22.13
C THR A 70 -2.50 -6.75 -21.77
N ASN A 71 -1.62 -6.14 -22.57
CA ASN A 71 -0.21 -6.01 -22.25
C ASN A 71 0.16 -4.53 -22.12
N ASP A 72 -0.02 -4.01 -20.95
CA ASP A 72 0.24 -2.64 -20.57
C ASP A 72 1.65 -2.41 -19.98
N ASN A 73 2.53 -3.41 -20.05
CA ASN A 73 3.88 -3.35 -19.48
C ASN A 73 4.76 -2.19 -19.99
N LYS A 74 4.38 -1.54 -21.10
CA LYS A 74 5.07 -0.35 -21.63
C LYS A 74 4.41 0.96 -21.23
N GLN A 75 3.23 0.91 -20.64
CA GLN A 75 2.46 2.08 -20.25
C GLN A 75 3.05 2.72 -19.00
N TRP A 76 2.83 4.01 -18.83
CA TRP A 76 3.19 4.82 -17.66
C TRP A 76 4.59 4.58 -17.08
N LYS A 77 5.53 4.09 -17.91
CA LYS A 77 6.89 3.68 -17.46
C LYS A 77 6.87 2.70 -16.28
N GLN A 78 5.88 1.83 -16.18
CA GLN A 78 5.65 0.85 -15.11
C GLN A 78 5.34 1.45 -13.72
N MET A 79 4.98 2.74 -13.64
CA MET A 79 4.59 3.37 -12.36
C MET A 79 3.36 2.69 -11.77
N ASP A 80 2.42 2.31 -12.62
CA ASP A 80 1.25 1.52 -12.28
C ASP A 80 1.62 0.21 -11.58
N LYS A 81 2.56 -0.57 -12.13
CA LYS A 81 3.07 -1.81 -11.52
C LYS A 81 3.67 -1.57 -10.13
N MET A 82 4.31 -0.42 -9.92
CA MET A 82 4.83 -0.06 -8.60
C MET A 82 3.69 0.24 -7.62
N GLY A 83 2.60 0.85 -8.08
CA GLY A 83 1.36 1.05 -7.32
C GLY A 83 0.74 -0.29 -6.88
N HIS A 84 0.61 -1.23 -7.80
CA HIS A 84 0.12 -2.58 -7.54
C HIS A 84 0.99 -3.33 -6.52
N LEU A 85 2.31 -3.32 -6.68
CA LEU A 85 3.26 -3.92 -5.72
C LEU A 85 3.10 -3.32 -4.32
N MET A 86 3.08 -2.00 -4.22
CA MET A 86 2.96 -1.31 -2.94
C MET A 86 1.61 -1.60 -2.28
N THR A 87 0.51 -1.50 -3.02
CA THR A 87 -0.84 -1.74 -2.49
C THR A 87 -0.97 -3.17 -1.98
N SER A 88 -0.52 -4.16 -2.76
CA SER A 88 -0.53 -5.57 -2.36
C SER A 88 0.30 -5.82 -1.10
N TYR A 89 1.50 -5.21 -1.00
CA TYR A 89 2.34 -5.28 0.19
C TYR A 89 1.64 -4.70 1.43
N TYR A 90 1.05 -3.50 1.33
CA TYR A 90 0.47 -2.83 2.51
C TYR A 90 -0.87 -3.41 2.93
N VAL A 91 -1.75 -3.78 2.01
CA VAL A 91 -3.01 -4.46 2.35
C VAL A 91 -2.70 -5.79 3.04
N GLY A 92 -1.71 -6.54 2.54
CA GLY A 92 -1.24 -7.77 3.18
C GLY A 92 -0.62 -7.53 4.56
N LYS A 93 0.20 -6.47 4.72
CA LYS A 93 0.81 -6.11 6.01
C LYS A 93 -0.26 -5.76 7.05
N VAL A 94 -1.24 -4.94 6.68
CA VAL A 94 -2.38 -4.61 7.55
C VAL A 94 -3.17 -5.86 7.91
N GLY A 95 -3.43 -6.76 6.96
CA GLY A 95 -4.09 -8.04 7.20
C GLY A 95 -3.34 -8.91 8.22
N ILE A 96 -2.01 -9.01 8.14
CA ILE A 96 -1.18 -9.69 9.15
C ILE A 96 -1.35 -9.04 10.52
N GLU A 97 -1.24 -7.71 10.62
CA GLU A 97 -1.30 -6.97 11.88
C GLU A 97 -2.67 -7.11 12.56
N LEU A 98 -3.76 -7.02 11.79
CA LEU A 98 -5.12 -7.18 12.30
C LEU A 98 -5.41 -8.61 12.77
N LEU A 99 -4.98 -9.62 12.01
CA LEU A 99 -5.11 -11.02 12.45
C LEU A 99 -4.24 -11.32 13.67
N ASN A 100 -3.05 -10.73 13.76
CA ASN A 100 -2.20 -10.81 14.96
C ASN A 100 -2.89 -10.16 16.17
N TRP A 101 -3.52 -8.99 15.99
CA TRP A 101 -4.29 -8.34 17.06
C TRP A 101 -5.44 -9.22 17.60
N SER A 102 -6.02 -10.05 16.76
CA SER A 102 -7.07 -11.00 17.16
C SER A 102 -6.56 -12.33 17.69
N GLY A 103 -5.23 -12.53 17.81
CA GLY A 103 -4.59 -13.75 18.32
C GLY A 103 -4.66 -14.94 17.35
N VAL A 104 -4.80 -14.69 16.06
CA VAL A 104 -4.72 -15.73 15.01
C VAL A 104 -3.27 -16.23 14.90
N SER A 105 -3.09 -17.51 14.66
CA SER A 105 -1.76 -18.11 14.52
C SER A 105 -0.95 -17.51 13.36
N LYS A 106 0.39 -17.44 13.52
CA LYS A 106 1.29 -16.86 12.50
C LYS A 106 1.10 -17.49 11.12
N LYS A 107 0.91 -18.80 11.06
CA LYS A 107 0.61 -19.51 9.79
C LYS A 107 -0.62 -18.92 9.10
N ASN A 108 -1.71 -18.74 9.84
CA ASN A 108 -2.95 -18.20 9.27
C ASN A 108 -2.86 -16.69 8.97
N GLN A 109 -2.06 -15.93 9.74
CA GLN A 109 -1.75 -14.54 9.40
C GLN A 109 -1.07 -14.45 8.02
N LEU A 110 -0.12 -15.33 7.72
CA LEU A 110 0.58 -15.36 6.42
C LEU A 110 -0.32 -15.86 5.29
N ILE A 111 -1.16 -16.87 5.55
CA ILE A 111 -2.05 -17.41 4.51
C ILE A 111 -3.17 -16.44 4.16
N TYR A 112 -3.87 -15.88 5.16
CA TYR A 112 -5.08 -15.07 4.93
C TYR A 112 -4.79 -13.57 4.97
N GLY A 113 -3.97 -13.12 5.92
CA GLY A 113 -3.64 -11.69 6.05
C GLY A 113 -2.71 -11.22 4.94
N ALA A 114 -1.57 -11.89 4.75
CA ALA A 114 -0.59 -11.44 3.76
C ALA A 114 -1.09 -11.50 2.31
N THR A 115 -1.99 -12.45 1.99
CA THR A 115 -2.53 -12.59 0.63
C THR A 115 -3.76 -11.73 0.36
N ALA A 116 -4.29 -11.01 1.36
CA ALA A 116 -5.48 -10.18 1.20
C ALA A 116 -5.30 -9.12 0.09
N GLY A 117 -4.14 -8.48 0.02
CA GLY A 117 -3.81 -7.50 -1.01
C GLY A 117 -3.78 -8.09 -2.42
N PHE A 118 -3.12 -9.23 -2.57
CA PHE A 118 -3.10 -9.96 -3.85
C PHE A 118 -4.51 -10.35 -4.30
N THR A 119 -5.33 -10.89 -3.39
CA THR A 119 -6.69 -11.32 -3.69
C THR A 119 -7.58 -10.14 -4.11
N PHE A 120 -7.52 -9.02 -3.36
CA PHE A 120 -8.29 -7.83 -3.67
C PHE A 120 -7.91 -7.23 -5.03
N LEU A 121 -6.61 -7.03 -5.28
CA LEU A 121 -6.14 -6.46 -6.54
C LEU A 121 -6.35 -7.41 -7.73
N THR A 122 -6.31 -8.73 -7.52
CA THR A 122 -6.71 -9.69 -8.56
C THR A 122 -8.19 -9.54 -8.92
N ALA A 123 -9.06 -9.25 -7.95
CA ALA A 123 -10.47 -8.97 -8.24
C ALA A 123 -10.64 -7.66 -9.04
N VAL A 124 -9.82 -6.63 -8.77
CA VAL A 124 -9.78 -5.39 -9.58
C VAL A 124 -9.36 -5.73 -11.02
N GLU A 125 -8.27 -6.49 -11.21
CA GLU A 125 -7.83 -6.90 -12.55
C GLU A 125 -8.91 -7.68 -13.33
N ILE A 126 -9.72 -8.49 -12.63
CA ILE A 126 -10.83 -9.18 -13.26
C ILE A 126 -11.89 -8.17 -13.74
N LEU A 127 -12.16 -7.10 -12.97
CA LEU A 127 -13.07 -6.04 -13.40
C LEU A 127 -12.51 -5.29 -14.61
N ASP A 128 -11.21 -4.97 -14.60
CA ASP A 128 -10.49 -4.37 -15.73
C ASP A 128 -10.60 -5.23 -16.99
N GLY A 129 -10.53 -6.55 -16.83
CA GLY A 129 -10.71 -7.51 -17.91
C GLY A 129 -12.05 -7.40 -18.64
N PHE A 130 -13.09 -6.87 -18.02
CA PHE A 130 -14.41 -6.62 -18.61
C PHE A 130 -14.63 -5.20 -19.09
N SER A 131 -13.62 -4.31 -19.06
CA SER A 131 -13.68 -2.95 -19.56
C SER A 131 -13.08 -2.84 -20.96
N GLU A 132 -13.69 -2.01 -21.82
CA GLU A 132 -13.10 -1.69 -23.14
C GLU A 132 -11.82 -0.88 -23.04
N GLU A 133 -11.68 -0.08 -21.97
CA GLU A 133 -10.57 0.87 -21.80
C GLU A 133 -9.28 0.18 -21.27
N TRP A 134 -9.43 -0.82 -20.37
CA TRP A 134 -8.27 -1.40 -19.67
C TRP A 134 -7.93 -2.82 -20.13
N GLY A 135 -8.57 -3.84 -19.63
CA GLY A 135 -8.27 -5.24 -19.82
C GLY A 135 -7.42 -5.84 -18.68
N PHE A 136 -7.53 -7.13 -18.48
CA PHE A 136 -6.78 -7.89 -17.47
C PHE A 136 -5.29 -7.91 -17.79
N SER A 137 -4.45 -7.42 -16.88
CA SER A 137 -2.99 -7.32 -17.03
C SER A 137 -2.26 -8.42 -16.26
N LEU A 138 -1.55 -9.30 -16.96
CA LEU A 138 -0.61 -10.24 -16.32
C LEU A 138 0.56 -9.52 -15.65
N GLY A 139 0.91 -8.32 -16.12
CA GLY A 139 1.94 -7.47 -15.51
C GLY A 139 1.54 -7.02 -14.11
N ASP A 140 0.26 -6.66 -13.92
CA ASP A 140 -0.28 -6.23 -12.63
C ASP A 140 -0.46 -7.39 -11.68
N ILE A 141 -0.87 -8.55 -12.17
CA ILE A 141 -0.87 -9.79 -11.36
C ILE A 141 0.56 -10.14 -10.89
N ALA A 142 1.56 -9.99 -11.73
CA ALA A 142 2.95 -10.23 -11.34
C ALA A 142 3.43 -9.19 -10.30
N ALA A 143 3.05 -7.92 -10.43
CA ALA A 143 3.35 -6.88 -9.47
C ALA A 143 2.66 -7.13 -8.11
N ASN A 144 1.37 -7.54 -8.13
CA ASN A 144 0.62 -7.95 -6.95
C ASN A 144 1.31 -9.13 -6.23
N ALA A 145 1.73 -10.13 -7.00
CA ALA A 145 2.46 -11.29 -6.48
C ALA A 145 3.84 -10.88 -5.90
N ALA A 146 4.53 -9.93 -6.53
CA ALA A 146 5.81 -9.43 -6.05
C ALA A 146 5.68 -8.69 -4.71
N GLY A 147 4.65 -7.84 -4.54
CA GLY A 147 4.38 -7.16 -3.28
C GLY A 147 4.07 -8.11 -2.13
N THR A 148 3.16 -9.08 -2.35
CA THR A 148 2.86 -10.14 -1.39
C THR A 148 4.08 -11.03 -1.14
N GLY A 149 4.84 -11.39 -2.18
CA GLY A 149 6.05 -12.19 -2.08
C GLY A 149 7.15 -11.50 -1.26
N LEU A 150 7.34 -10.20 -1.41
CA LEU A 150 8.26 -9.40 -0.60
C LEU A 150 7.85 -9.42 0.88
N LEU A 151 6.56 -9.27 1.17
CA LEU A 151 6.02 -9.30 2.54
C LEU A 151 6.22 -10.67 3.18
N VAL A 152 5.74 -11.74 2.52
CA VAL A 152 5.78 -13.11 3.04
C VAL A 152 7.21 -13.64 3.12
N GLY A 153 8.03 -13.37 2.09
CA GLY A 153 9.42 -13.82 2.05
C GLY A 153 10.22 -13.31 3.24
N GLN A 154 10.08 -12.04 3.62
CA GLN A 154 10.74 -11.47 4.78
C GLN A 154 10.25 -12.09 6.10
N GLU A 155 8.94 -12.33 6.24
CA GLU A 155 8.38 -12.99 7.42
C GLU A 155 8.88 -14.43 7.59
N LEU A 156 9.04 -15.16 6.48
CA LEU A 156 9.55 -16.52 6.50
C LEU A 156 11.06 -16.59 6.79
N LEU A 157 11.85 -15.73 6.13
CA LEU A 157 13.30 -15.74 6.22
C LEU A 157 13.81 -15.10 7.52
N TRP A 158 13.22 -13.96 7.91
CA TRP A 158 13.77 -13.12 8.99
C TRP A 158 12.81 -12.92 10.16
N LYS A 159 11.54 -13.27 10.02
CA LYS A 159 10.45 -13.01 10.99
C LYS A 159 10.30 -11.52 11.31
N GLU A 160 10.78 -10.67 10.44
CA GLU A 160 10.71 -9.21 10.52
C GLU A 160 10.80 -8.59 9.12
N GLN A 161 10.21 -7.40 8.96
CA GLN A 161 10.33 -6.62 7.72
C GLN A 161 11.59 -5.76 7.79
N ARG A 162 12.65 -6.13 7.05
CA ARG A 162 13.93 -5.40 6.96
C ARG A 162 13.96 -4.41 5.81
N ILE A 163 13.13 -4.67 4.80
CA ILE A 163 12.94 -3.83 3.63
C ILE A 163 11.49 -3.40 3.59
N ILE A 164 11.24 -2.10 3.63
CA ILE A 164 9.90 -1.52 3.65
C ILE A 164 9.66 -0.84 2.31
N VAL A 165 8.50 -1.08 1.71
CA VAL A 165 8.04 -0.30 0.55
C VAL A 165 7.58 1.05 1.05
N LYS A 166 8.08 2.16 0.46
CA LYS A 166 7.67 3.50 0.83
C LYS A 166 7.24 4.30 -0.38
N TYR A 167 6.55 5.39 -0.11
CA TYR A 167 5.95 6.25 -1.11
C TYR A 167 6.26 7.70 -0.81
N SER A 168 6.44 8.47 -1.85
CA SER A 168 6.46 9.91 -1.79
C SER A 168 5.78 10.52 -3.01
N PHE A 169 5.26 11.72 -2.84
CA PHE A 169 4.56 12.45 -3.88
C PHE A 169 4.88 13.94 -3.83
N HIS A 170 5.06 14.54 -4.99
CA HIS A 170 5.12 15.99 -5.17
C HIS A 170 4.21 16.41 -6.33
N GLN A 171 3.61 17.58 -6.22
CA GLN A 171 2.77 18.11 -7.31
C GLN A 171 3.61 18.45 -8.53
N THR A 172 3.08 18.14 -9.70
CA THR A 172 3.77 18.37 -10.98
C THR A 172 3.08 19.43 -11.82
N LYS A 173 3.77 19.89 -12.85
CA LYS A 173 3.17 20.75 -13.87
C LYS A 173 2.22 20.01 -14.81
N TYR A 174 2.31 18.68 -14.87
CA TYR A 174 1.58 17.84 -15.83
C TYR A 174 0.10 17.73 -15.48
N SER A 175 -0.25 17.67 -14.20
CA SER A 175 -1.65 17.69 -13.74
C SER A 175 -2.40 18.97 -14.13
N LYS A 176 -1.69 20.10 -14.27
CA LYS A 176 -2.29 21.34 -14.78
C LYS A 176 -2.59 21.30 -16.28
N ILE A 177 -1.90 20.43 -17.02
CA ILE A 177 -2.09 20.25 -18.48
C ILE A 177 -3.25 19.28 -18.74
N ARG A 178 -3.36 18.23 -17.90
CA ARG A 178 -4.36 17.18 -18.03
C ARG A 178 -5.00 16.84 -16.69
N PRO A 179 -5.76 17.78 -16.08
CA PRO A 179 -6.37 17.59 -14.76
C PRO A 179 -7.38 16.43 -14.75
N GLU A 180 -8.13 16.22 -15.83
CA GLU A 180 -9.11 15.14 -15.96
C GLU A 180 -8.49 13.74 -15.83
N LEU A 181 -7.23 13.57 -16.26
CA LEU A 181 -6.53 12.30 -16.21
C LEU A 181 -5.59 12.19 -15.00
N LEU A 182 -4.87 13.28 -14.68
CA LEU A 182 -3.81 13.30 -13.66
C LEU A 182 -4.28 13.87 -12.31
N GLY A 183 -5.54 14.26 -12.20
CA GLY A 183 -6.18 14.75 -10.99
C GLY A 183 -6.27 16.26 -10.88
N GLU A 184 -7.43 16.74 -10.42
CA GLU A 184 -7.76 18.16 -10.30
C GLU A 184 -7.27 18.77 -8.98
N ASN A 185 -7.17 17.96 -7.93
CA ASN A 185 -6.78 18.40 -6.60
C ASN A 185 -5.63 17.54 -6.04
N PHE A 186 -5.03 17.97 -4.91
CA PHE A 186 -3.89 17.29 -4.31
C PHE A 186 -4.12 15.79 -4.05
N MET A 187 -5.30 15.42 -3.55
CA MET A 187 -5.62 14.04 -3.23
C MET A 187 -5.68 13.17 -4.51
N GLU A 188 -6.36 13.67 -5.53
CA GLU A 188 -6.42 12.96 -6.81
C GLU A 188 -5.06 12.88 -7.49
N GLN A 189 -4.29 13.99 -7.50
CA GLN A 189 -2.94 14.00 -8.06
C GLN A 189 -2.02 13.00 -7.36
N SER A 190 -2.12 12.87 -6.04
CA SER A 190 -1.31 11.90 -5.30
C SER A 190 -1.60 10.45 -5.69
N ILE A 191 -2.78 10.17 -6.28
CA ILE A 191 -3.19 8.83 -6.72
C ILE A 191 -3.00 8.65 -8.24
N LYS A 192 -3.32 9.68 -9.03
CA LYS A 192 -3.40 9.59 -10.49
C LYS A 192 -2.15 10.13 -11.21
N ASP A 193 -1.44 11.12 -10.64
CA ASP A 193 -0.30 11.73 -11.31
C ASP A 193 1.00 10.94 -11.08
N TYR A 194 1.21 9.94 -11.88
CA TYR A 194 2.42 9.11 -11.87
C TYR A 194 3.72 9.89 -12.02
N ASN A 195 3.69 11.14 -12.56
CA ASN A 195 4.90 11.95 -12.69
C ASN A 195 5.42 12.48 -11.34
N GLY A 196 4.54 12.63 -10.36
CA GLY A 196 4.89 13.12 -9.01
C GLY A 196 5.17 12.01 -8.03
N GLN A 197 4.88 10.77 -8.39
CA GLN A 197 5.02 9.62 -7.49
C GLN A 197 6.44 9.07 -7.53
N THR A 198 6.94 8.67 -6.38
CA THR A 198 8.18 7.87 -6.26
C THR A 198 7.94 6.73 -5.29
N TYR A 199 8.26 5.52 -5.71
CA TYR A 199 8.19 4.30 -4.91
C TYR A 199 9.59 3.90 -4.46
N TRP A 200 9.73 3.52 -3.19
CA TRP A 200 10.99 3.28 -2.56
C TRP A 200 11.05 1.89 -1.93
N LEU A 201 12.19 1.25 -2.03
CA LEU A 201 12.58 0.10 -1.19
C LEU A 201 13.56 0.62 -0.13
N SER A 202 13.10 0.73 1.10
CA SER A 202 13.84 1.29 2.24
C SER A 202 14.36 0.16 3.12
N ALA A 203 15.67 -0.10 3.06
CA ALA A 203 16.33 -1.19 3.76
C ALA A 203 16.94 -0.70 5.07
N ASN A 204 16.59 -1.36 6.18
CA ASN A 204 17.08 -1.04 7.51
C ASN A 204 18.46 -1.61 7.74
N ILE A 205 19.49 -0.75 7.78
CA ILE A 205 20.90 -1.15 7.88
C ILE A 205 21.16 -1.99 9.14
N TRP A 206 20.65 -1.54 10.29
CA TRP A 206 20.86 -2.22 11.56
C TRP A 206 20.27 -3.64 11.56
N SER A 207 19.15 -3.87 10.87
CA SER A 207 18.50 -5.20 10.83
C SER A 207 19.35 -6.25 10.12
N PHE A 208 20.31 -5.84 9.26
CA PHE A 208 21.25 -6.74 8.60
C PHE A 208 22.56 -6.90 9.38
N SER A 209 22.90 -5.96 10.29
CA SER A 209 24.12 -6.01 11.12
C SER A 209 23.79 -5.61 12.56
N LYS A 210 23.12 -6.51 13.28
CA LYS A 210 22.56 -6.25 14.63
C LYS A 210 23.61 -5.95 15.70
N GLU A 211 24.87 -6.30 15.47
CA GLU A 211 26.00 -6.03 16.37
C GLU A 211 26.60 -4.61 16.17
N SER A 212 26.16 -3.89 15.13
CA SER A 212 26.66 -2.56 14.85
C SER A 212 26.10 -1.50 15.82
N ASN A 213 26.89 -0.48 16.13
CA ASN A 213 26.47 0.71 16.85
C ASN A 213 25.64 1.67 15.97
N PHE A 214 25.22 1.23 14.80
CA PHE A 214 24.45 2.05 13.86
C PHE A 214 23.06 2.38 14.42
N PRO A 215 22.56 3.61 14.23
CA PRO A 215 21.22 3.96 14.68
C PRO A 215 20.15 3.06 14.06
N LYS A 216 19.32 2.45 14.91
CA LYS A 216 18.32 1.44 14.50
C LYS A 216 17.28 1.94 13.52
N TRP A 217 17.09 3.26 13.44
CA TRP A 217 16.07 3.92 12.65
C TRP A 217 16.57 4.44 11.29
N ILE A 218 17.89 4.34 11.00
CA ILE A 218 18.43 4.78 9.70
C ILE A 218 18.32 3.66 8.68
N ASN A 219 17.76 4.02 7.52
CA ASN A 219 17.64 3.16 6.34
C ASN A 219 18.40 3.76 5.16
N ILE A 220 18.75 2.90 4.21
CA ILE A 220 19.10 3.29 2.83
C ILE A 220 17.89 2.97 1.96
N ALA A 221 17.47 3.93 1.13
CA ALA A 221 16.33 3.79 0.25
C ALA A 221 16.77 3.84 -1.23
N LEU A 222 16.28 2.91 -2.02
CA LEU A 222 16.34 2.90 -3.47
C LEU A 222 14.97 3.28 -4.01
N GLY A 223 14.91 4.32 -4.84
CA GLY A 223 13.67 4.86 -5.38
C GLY A 223 13.54 4.66 -6.89
N TYR A 224 12.30 4.52 -7.33
CA TYR A 224 11.89 4.50 -8.72
C TYR A 224 10.77 5.48 -8.97
N GLY A 225 10.94 6.31 -10.00
CA GLY A 225 9.97 7.26 -10.49
C GLY A 225 10.04 7.42 -12.01
N ALA A 226 9.10 8.16 -12.56
CA ALA A 226 9.11 8.52 -13.97
C ALA A 226 8.45 9.89 -14.16
N GLU A 227 8.86 10.63 -15.16
CA GLU A 227 8.35 11.97 -15.43
C GLU A 227 8.19 12.19 -16.93
N GLY A 228 7.37 13.18 -17.31
CA GLY A 228 7.12 13.58 -18.70
C GLY A 228 5.95 12.86 -19.36
N MET A 229 5.03 12.29 -18.58
CA MET A 229 3.90 11.50 -19.09
C MET A 229 2.59 12.29 -18.99
N LEU A 230 1.89 12.46 -20.13
CA LEU A 230 0.54 13.02 -20.19
C LEU A 230 -0.54 11.97 -20.47
N GLY A 231 -0.16 10.73 -20.67
CA GLY A 231 -1.07 9.65 -20.98
C GLY A 231 -0.34 8.40 -21.50
N ILE A 232 -1.11 7.43 -21.90
CA ILE A 232 -0.63 6.14 -22.43
C ILE A 232 0.03 6.33 -23.81
N SER A 233 -0.53 7.21 -24.64
CA SER A 233 -0.12 7.39 -26.03
C SER A 233 1.18 8.20 -26.16
N ASN A 234 2.07 7.70 -27.02
CA ASN A 234 3.29 8.44 -27.39
C ASN A 234 2.99 9.78 -28.08
N SER A 235 1.89 9.92 -28.80
CA SER A 235 1.49 11.19 -29.44
C SER A 235 1.22 12.27 -28.39
N LEU A 236 0.49 11.96 -27.34
CA LEU A 236 0.23 12.87 -26.23
C LEU A 236 1.53 13.25 -25.49
N ASN A 237 2.38 12.26 -25.25
CA ASN A 237 3.64 12.46 -24.54
C ASN A 237 4.67 13.27 -25.37
N ASN A 238 4.50 13.36 -26.69
CA ASN A 238 5.42 14.11 -27.54
C ASN A 238 5.19 15.62 -27.51
N ILE A 239 4.07 16.10 -27.01
CA ILE A 239 3.77 17.54 -26.89
C ILE A 239 4.43 18.19 -25.68
N VAL A 240 4.98 17.40 -24.75
CA VAL A 240 5.69 17.91 -23.57
C VAL A 240 7.19 17.76 -23.68
N SER A 241 7.89 18.65 -22.96
CA SER A 241 9.33 18.58 -22.78
C SER A 241 9.64 18.61 -21.27
N PRO A 242 10.50 17.72 -20.79
CA PRO A 242 11.20 16.64 -21.52
C PRO A 242 10.27 15.47 -21.89
N LYS A 243 10.66 14.69 -22.92
CA LYS A 243 9.99 13.42 -23.25
C LYS A 243 10.08 12.43 -22.10
N PRO A 244 9.10 11.50 -21.95
CA PRO A 244 9.07 10.56 -20.84
C PRO A 244 10.39 9.87 -20.56
N PHE A 245 10.83 9.90 -19.30
CA PHE A 245 12.06 9.27 -18.83
C PHE A 245 11.84 8.63 -17.45
N ARG A 246 12.74 7.67 -17.10
CA ARG A 246 12.77 7.02 -15.79
C ARG A 246 13.74 7.71 -14.87
N GLN A 247 13.44 7.68 -13.59
CA GLN A 247 14.26 8.23 -12.52
C GLN A 247 14.54 7.11 -11.50
N PHE A 248 15.80 6.98 -11.14
CA PHE A 248 16.27 6.05 -10.11
C PHE A 248 16.93 6.89 -9.02
N TYR A 249 16.68 6.54 -7.78
CA TYR A 249 17.12 7.33 -6.65
C TYR A 249 17.88 6.49 -5.63
N ILE A 250 18.89 7.09 -5.00
CA ILE A 250 19.53 6.58 -3.78
C ILE A 250 19.44 7.66 -2.73
N SER A 251 18.90 7.33 -1.55
CA SER A 251 18.64 8.27 -0.48
C SER A 251 18.82 7.64 0.89
N LEU A 252 19.05 8.46 1.90
CA LEU A 252 18.79 8.07 3.28
C LEU A 252 17.28 8.08 3.56
N ASP A 253 16.88 7.29 4.57
CA ASP A 253 15.50 7.26 5.03
C ASP A 253 15.41 6.93 6.51
N VAL A 254 14.23 7.10 7.09
CA VAL A 254 13.96 6.84 8.51
C VAL A 254 12.89 5.76 8.66
N ASP A 255 13.22 4.68 9.36
CA ASP A 255 12.22 3.71 9.83
C ASP A 255 11.61 4.21 11.14
N LEU A 256 10.45 4.83 11.03
CA LEU A 256 9.73 5.37 12.19
C LEU A 256 9.34 4.28 13.20
N SER A 257 9.13 3.04 12.74
CA SER A 257 8.78 1.92 13.63
C SER A 257 9.92 1.50 14.56
N LYS A 258 11.16 1.86 14.23
CA LYS A 258 12.35 1.58 15.04
C LYS A 258 12.68 2.70 16.04
N ILE A 259 11.95 3.82 16.01
CA ILE A 259 12.08 4.91 16.98
C ILE A 259 11.40 4.48 18.28
N LYS A 260 12.18 4.41 19.37
CA LYS A 260 11.66 4.03 20.69
C LYS A 260 10.77 5.14 21.25
N THR A 261 9.57 4.78 21.65
CA THR A 261 8.64 5.64 22.38
C THR A 261 7.91 4.86 23.46
N GLN A 262 7.58 5.51 24.59
CA GLN A 262 6.76 4.92 25.65
C GLN A 262 5.25 5.05 25.36
N SER A 263 4.87 5.93 24.44
CA SER A 263 3.47 6.13 24.06
C SER A 263 3.02 5.09 23.03
N LYS A 264 2.07 4.22 23.39
CA LYS A 264 1.46 3.25 22.47
C LYS A 264 0.75 3.93 21.29
N ILE A 265 0.14 5.11 21.54
CA ILE A 265 -0.51 5.90 20.50
C ILE A 265 0.53 6.37 19.48
N LEU A 266 1.65 6.95 19.95
CA LEU A 266 2.70 7.43 19.07
C LEU A 266 3.35 6.27 18.29
N GLN A 267 3.50 5.11 18.91
CA GLN A 267 3.98 3.90 18.22
C GLN A 267 3.04 3.48 17.09
N SER A 268 1.72 3.51 17.33
CA SER A 268 0.72 3.23 16.30
C SER A 268 0.75 4.26 15.16
N VAL A 269 0.85 5.54 15.50
CA VAL A 269 1.00 6.61 14.50
C VAL A 269 2.24 6.39 13.66
N PHE A 270 3.39 6.12 14.25
CA PHE A 270 4.63 5.83 13.54
C PHE A 270 4.50 4.62 12.61
N SER A 271 3.83 3.55 13.05
CA SER A 271 3.58 2.38 12.19
C SER A 271 2.73 2.74 10.98
N VAL A 272 1.67 3.54 11.18
CA VAL A 272 0.76 3.94 10.10
C VAL A 272 1.44 4.85 9.08
N ILE A 273 2.18 5.90 9.53
CA ILE A 273 2.80 6.86 8.62
C ILE A 273 4.16 6.38 8.05
N ASN A 274 4.68 5.24 8.51
CA ASN A 274 5.98 4.72 8.09
C ASN A 274 6.06 4.34 6.59
N PHE A 275 4.93 4.30 5.90
CA PHE A 275 4.91 4.13 4.44
C PHE A 275 5.37 5.39 3.69
N ILE A 276 5.40 6.54 4.35
CA ILE A 276 5.84 7.80 3.75
C ILE A 276 7.36 7.89 3.82
N LYS A 277 7.99 8.20 2.69
CA LYS A 277 9.41 8.49 2.64
C LYS A 277 9.71 9.79 3.39
N ILE A 278 10.66 9.74 4.31
CA ILE A 278 11.11 10.95 5.02
C ILE A 278 12.07 11.73 4.12
N PRO A 279 11.89 13.06 3.99
CA PRO A 279 12.77 13.89 3.19
C PRO A 279 14.24 13.76 3.61
N ALA A 280 15.12 13.51 2.66
CA ALA A 280 16.55 13.31 2.92
C ALA A 280 17.40 13.70 1.69
N PRO A 281 18.71 13.89 1.86
CA PRO A 281 19.63 14.04 0.73
C PRO A 281 19.54 12.85 -0.22
N THR A 282 19.42 13.15 -1.52
CA THR A 282 19.09 12.14 -2.54
C THR A 282 19.90 12.34 -3.80
N LEU A 283 20.43 11.26 -4.35
CA LEU A 283 21.00 11.20 -5.69
C LEU A 283 19.95 10.66 -6.66
N GLU A 284 19.69 11.40 -7.72
CA GLU A 284 18.78 11.03 -8.81
C GLU A 284 19.58 10.71 -10.07
N PHE A 285 19.34 9.53 -10.63
CA PHE A 285 19.87 9.07 -11.91
C PHE A 285 18.73 9.07 -12.93
N ARG A 286 18.84 9.85 -14.00
CA ARG A 286 17.86 9.95 -15.06
C ARG A 286 18.25 9.09 -16.25
N SER A 287 17.31 8.34 -16.80
CA SER A 287 17.54 7.60 -18.05
C SER A 287 17.81 8.53 -19.25
N LYS A 288 17.44 9.81 -19.11
CA LYS A 288 17.77 10.90 -20.03
C LYS A 288 18.12 12.12 -19.18
N GLY A 289 19.36 12.56 -19.18
CA GLY A 289 19.73 13.80 -18.51
C GLY A 289 20.72 13.70 -17.33
N GLY A 290 21.29 12.52 -17.05
CA GLY A 290 22.43 12.38 -16.16
C GLY A 290 22.08 12.31 -14.65
N LEU A 291 23.04 12.74 -13.82
CA LEU A 291 22.99 12.71 -12.37
C LEU A 291 22.54 14.07 -11.82
N LYS A 292 21.66 14.06 -10.83
CA LYS A 292 21.23 15.24 -10.08
C LYS A 292 21.31 14.96 -8.58
N PHE A 293 21.81 15.91 -7.81
CA PHE A 293 21.78 15.88 -6.35
C PHE A 293 20.66 16.77 -5.84
N HIS A 294 19.89 16.25 -4.88
CA HIS A 294 18.89 16.98 -4.14
C HIS A 294 19.29 17.05 -2.67
N TYR A 295 19.33 18.26 -2.09
CA TYR A 295 19.58 18.43 -0.65
C TYR A 295 18.47 17.80 0.19
N LEU A 296 17.22 17.93 -0.24
CA LEU A 296 16.04 17.28 0.31
C LEU A 296 15.15 16.80 -0.83
N TYR A 297 14.79 15.52 -0.80
CA TYR A 297 13.86 14.89 -1.72
C TYR A 297 13.01 13.84 -0.98
N PHE A 298 11.75 13.75 -1.37
CA PHE A 298 10.79 12.78 -0.83
C PHE A 298 9.86 12.29 -1.92
#